data_6f7287c70c4fa85767c696e11f4a4155
#
_entry.id   6f7287c70c4fa85767c696e11f4a4155
#
_cell.length_a   1.000
_cell.length_b   1.000
_cell.length_c   1.000
_cell.angle_alpha   90.00
_cell.angle_beta   90.00
_cell.angle_gamma   90.00
#
_symmetry.space_group_name_H-M   'P 1'
#
loop_
_entity.id
_entity.type
_entity.pdbx_description
1 polymer ?
#
loop_
_entity_poly.entity_id
_entity_poly.type
_entity_poly.pdbx_seq_one_letter_code
_entity_poly.pdbx_strand_id
1 'polypeptide(L)'
;MAQVAFTLQSKKFLAEFNQSLTAQMIIKSLPVEGAVKLWGDELYLETGIQASDLHATMEVNISDVGYRHENKRVCVFFGRTPASTSDRPVPAAPVVIVGRILCPPDELRSIKEGEILRITLNEDKPHIKPLPSGDRKLTQAEIDELVKKLLAAKSAGQGPKPA
;
A
#
# COMPACT_ATOMS: atom_id res chain seq x y z
N MET A 1 -2.22 9.48 2.92
CA MET A 1 -1.96 8.09 3.26
C MET A 1 -1.76 7.29 2.00
N ALA A 2 -0.98 6.25 2.10
CA ALA A 2 -0.64 5.46 0.92
C ALA A 2 -1.44 4.17 0.89
N GLN A 3 -1.83 3.73 -0.27
CA GLN A 3 -2.47 2.43 -0.43
C GLN A 3 -1.44 1.38 -0.79
N VAL A 4 -1.56 0.24 -0.16
CA VAL A 4 -0.63 -0.87 -0.32
C VAL A 4 -1.44 -2.10 -0.72
N ALA A 5 -0.97 -2.83 -1.70
CA ALA A 5 -1.66 -4.02 -2.18
C ALA A 5 -1.01 -5.27 -1.62
N PHE A 6 -1.83 -6.16 -1.11
CA PHE A 6 -1.42 -7.47 -0.62
C PHE A 6 -1.97 -8.48 -1.60
N THR A 7 -1.11 -9.10 -2.37
CA THR A 7 -1.53 -10.00 -3.44
C THR A 7 -1.10 -11.43 -3.13
N LEU A 8 -2.08 -12.32 -3.09
CA LEU A 8 -1.84 -13.75 -2.95
C LEU A 8 -2.33 -14.43 -4.21
N GLN A 9 -2.05 -15.71 -4.31
CA GLN A 9 -2.49 -16.47 -5.45
C GLN A 9 -4.01 -16.48 -5.57
N SER A 10 -4.68 -16.58 -4.44
CA SER A 10 -6.13 -16.73 -4.43
C SER A 10 -6.89 -15.42 -4.27
N LYS A 11 -6.25 -14.35 -3.85
CA LYS A 11 -6.95 -13.09 -3.66
C LYS A 11 -6.01 -11.91 -3.53
N LYS A 12 -6.59 -10.75 -3.63
CA LYS A 12 -5.86 -9.51 -3.45
C LYS A 12 -6.68 -8.62 -2.53
N PHE A 13 -6.05 -7.95 -1.60
CA PHE A 13 -6.74 -6.96 -0.79
C PHE A 13 -5.84 -5.74 -0.62
N LEU A 14 -6.47 -4.64 -0.25
CA LEU A 14 -5.77 -3.37 -0.11
C LEU A 14 -5.71 -2.97 1.35
N ALA A 15 -4.70 -2.22 1.68
CA ALA A 15 -4.56 -1.62 3.00
C ALA A 15 -4.19 -0.16 2.81
N GLU A 16 -4.54 0.63 3.82
CA GLU A 16 -4.16 2.03 3.81
C GLU A 16 -3.12 2.21 4.90
N PHE A 17 -1.95 2.70 4.54
CA PHE A 17 -0.87 2.88 5.49
C PHE A 17 -0.88 4.32 5.99
N ASN A 18 -0.60 4.48 7.28
CA ASN A 18 -0.58 5.80 7.90
C ASN A 18 0.74 6.50 7.58
N GLN A 19 0.95 7.64 8.21
CA GLN A 19 2.14 8.44 7.92
C GLN A 19 3.22 8.29 8.98
N SER A 20 3.16 7.21 9.75
CA SER A 20 4.20 6.96 10.75
C SER A 20 5.54 6.74 10.05
N LEU A 21 6.59 7.00 10.78
CA LEU A 21 7.93 6.76 10.26
C LEU A 21 8.09 5.30 9.82
N THR A 22 7.59 4.39 10.63
CA THR A 22 7.68 2.96 10.33
C THR A 22 6.98 2.63 9.03
N ALA A 23 5.77 3.16 8.82
CA ALA A 23 5.02 2.92 7.59
C ALA A 23 5.78 3.45 6.38
N GLN A 24 6.35 4.63 6.51
CA GLN A 24 7.11 5.21 5.41
C GLN A 24 8.34 4.38 5.06
N MET A 25 9.01 3.86 6.07
CA MET A 25 10.18 3.02 5.83
C MET A 25 9.80 1.72 5.13
N ILE A 26 8.65 1.14 5.50
CA ILE A 26 8.17 -0.06 4.83
C ILE A 26 7.86 0.24 3.37
N ILE A 27 7.13 1.32 3.13
CA ILE A 27 6.75 1.69 1.77
C ILE A 27 7.97 1.85 0.87
N LYS A 28 9.01 2.46 1.40
CA LYS A 28 10.23 2.65 0.61
C LYS A 28 10.92 1.34 0.26
N SER A 29 10.65 0.30 1.02
CA SER A 29 11.30 -0.99 0.82
C SER A 29 10.47 -1.94 -0.03
N LEU A 30 9.29 -1.55 -0.44
CA LEU A 30 8.44 -2.40 -1.27
C LEU A 30 8.98 -2.46 -2.69
N PRO A 31 8.78 -3.55 -3.39
CA PRO A 31 7.93 -4.68 -3.03
C PRO A 31 8.68 -5.73 -2.21
N VAL A 32 7.92 -6.53 -1.47
CA VAL A 32 8.46 -7.68 -0.77
C VAL A 32 7.56 -8.87 -1.00
N GLU A 33 8.09 -10.07 -0.83
CA GLU A 33 7.35 -11.27 -1.12
C GLU A 33 7.85 -12.40 -0.23
N GLY A 34 6.97 -13.29 0.15
CA GLY A 34 7.34 -14.44 0.94
C GLY A 34 6.13 -15.29 1.26
N ALA A 35 6.34 -16.36 1.99
CA ALA A 35 5.26 -17.28 2.35
C ALA A 35 4.54 -16.77 3.61
N VAL A 36 3.23 -16.77 3.54
CA VAL A 36 2.39 -16.34 4.65
C VAL A 36 2.45 -17.35 5.77
N LYS A 37 2.50 -16.86 6.99
CA LYS A 37 2.35 -17.66 8.18
C LYS A 37 1.15 -17.17 8.96
N LEU A 38 0.55 -18.07 9.71
CA LEU A 38 -0.64 -17.77 10.48
C LEU A 38 -0.41 -18.07 11.95
N TRP A 39 -0.96 -17.21 12.81
CA TRP A 39 -0.93 -17.42 14.24
C TRP A 39 -2.32 -17.03 14.75
N GLY A 40 -3.23 -18.00 14.80
CA GLY A 40 -4.62 -17.70 15.02
C GLY A 40 -5.13 -16.85 13.86
N ASP A 41 -5.83 -15.78 14.17
CA ASP A 41 -6.32 -14.87 13.15
C ASP A 41 -5.36 -13.70 12.89
N GLU A 42 -4.09 -14.00 12.92
CA GLU A 42 -3.05 -13.07 12.50
C GLU A 42 -2.29 -13.71 11.35
N LEU A 43 -2.20 -13.02 10.21
CA LEU A 43 -1.30 -13.48 9.18
C LEU A 43 -0.06 -12.61 9.22
N TYR A 44 1.08 -13.19 8.94
CA TYR A 44 2.28 -12.38 8.90
C TYR A 44 3.25 -12.87 7.86
N LEU A 45 4.14 -11.96 7.47
CA LEU A 45 5.18 -12.21 6.50
C LEU A 45 6.48 -11.68 7.06
N GLU A 46 7.51 -12.49 7.04
CA GLU A 46 8.83 -12.04 7.43
C GLU A 46 9.45 -11.36 6.24
N THR A 47 9.57 -10.05 6.32
CA THR A 47 9.93 -9.25 5.16
C THR A 47 11.40 -8.92 5.05
N GLY A 48 12.11 -8.97 6.15
CA GLY A 48 13.50 -8.49 6.18
C GLY A 48 13.63 -6.97 6.14
N ILE A 49 12.51 -6.25 6.13
CA ILE A 49 12.56 -4.80 6.07
C ILE A 49 12.98 -4.25 7.42
N GLN A 50 14.01 -3.42 7.43
CA GLN A 50 14.45 -2.75 8.63
C GLN A 50 13.65 -1.45 8.76
N ALA A 51 12.82 -1.37 9.78
CA ALA A 51 12.01 -0.18 10.01
C ALA A 51 12.03 0.15 11.51
N SER A 52 11.50 1.31 11.85
CA SER A 52 11.51 1.80 13.22
C SER A 52 10.51 1.05 14.08
N ASP A 53 10.80 0.91 15.37
CA ASP A 53 9.83 0.39 16.34
C ASP A 53 9.27 1.50 17.21
N LEU A 54 9.43 2.72 16.80
CA LEU A 54 8.89 3.87 17.53
C LEU A 54 7.39 3.75 17.65
N HIS A 55 6.87 3.88 18.86
CA HIS A 55 5.44 3.76 19.16
C HIS A 55 4.90 2.33 19.06
N ALA A 56 5.74 1.34 19.28
CA ALA A 56 5.27 -0.04 19.33
C ALA A 56 4.27 -0.21 20.49
N THR A 57 3.26 -1.01 20.28
CA THR A 57 2.18 -1.18 21.23
C THR A 57 1.66 -2.61 21.25
N MET A 58 1.05 -3.00 22.37
CA MET A 58 0.34 -4.26 22.45
C MET A 58 -1.16 -4.08 22.15
N GLU A 59 -1.60 -2.85 21.93
CA GLU A 59 -3.01 -2.59 21.68
C GLU A 59 -3.27 -2.59 20.19
N VAL A 60 -3.95 -3.63 19.74
CA VAL A 60 -4.20 -3.85 18.33
C VAL A 60 -5.70 -4.09 18.14
N ASN A 61 -6.24 -3.61 17.06
CA ASN A 61 -7.64 -3.82 16.72
C ASN A 61 -7.74 -4.70 15.48
N ILE A 62 -8.90 -5.31 15.31
CA ILE A 62 -9.18 -6.10 14.11
C ILE A 62 -9.03 -5.17 12.90
N SER A 63 -8.39 -5.64 11.89
CA SER A 63 -8.06 -4.94 10.64
C SER A 63 -6.76 -4.15 10.69
N ASP A 64 -6.12 -4.06 11.83
CA ASP A 64 -4.85 -3.35 11.91
C ASP A 64 -3.74 -4.09 11.17
N VAL A 65 -2.86 -3.32 10.55
CA VAL A 65 -1.63 -3.82 9.96
C VAL A 65 -0.50 -3.32 10.86
N GLY A 66 0.33 -4.25 11.30
CA GLY A 66 1.41 -3.92 12.23
C GLY A 66 2.76 -4.35 11.71
N TYR A 67 3.80 -3.75 12.27
CA TYR A 67 5.17 -4.13 11.97
C TYR A 67 5.85 -4.55 13.27
N ARG A 68 6.39 -5.76 13.29
CA ARG A 68 7.10 -6.27 14.45
C ARG A 68 8.59 -6.15 14.19
N HIS A 69 9.21 -5.23 14.88
CA HIS A 69 10.62 -4.89 14.64
C HIS A 69 11.55 -6.07 14.87
N GLU A 70 11.28 -6.82 15.89
CA GLU A 70 12.18 -7.88 16.31
C GLU A 70 12.41 -8.92 15.21
N ASN A 71 11.37 -9.26 14.49
CA ASN A 71 11.44 -10.26 13.43
C ASN A 71 11.30 -9.66 12.04
N LYS A 72 11.18 -8.34 11.95
CA LYS A 72 10.97 -7.64 10.68
C LYS A 72 9.75 -8.18 9.96
N ARG A 73 8.67 -8.35 10.70
CA ARG A 73 7.43 -8.92 10.17
C ARG A 73 6.41 -7.84 9.90
N VAL A 74 5.66 -8.02 8.82
CA VAL A 74 4.43 -7.27 8.61
C VAL A 74 3.29 -8.20 8.95
N CYS A 75 2.39 -7.75 9.81
CA CYS A 75 1.31 -8.56 10.36
C CYS A 75 -0.03 -7.93 10.05
N VAL A 76 -1.04 -8.77 9.82
CA VAL A 76 -2.41 -8.29 9.65
C VAL A 76 -3.27 -9.06 10.63
N PHE A 77 -4.04 -8.33 11.44
CA PHE A 77 -4.86 -8.94 12.49
C PHE A 77 -6.30 -8.94 12.02
N PHE A 78 -6.89 -10.11 11.87
CA PHE A 78 -8.27 -10.19 11.38
C PHE A 78 -9.21 -10.91 12.37
N GLY A 79 -8.72 -11.19 13.57
CA GLY A 79 -9.55 -11.80 14.61
C GLY A 79 -8.72 -12.13 15.83
N ARG A 80 -9.13 -13.16 16.56
CA ARG A 80 -8.45 -13.53 17.78
C ARG A 80 -7.15 -14.25 17.50
N THR A 81 -6.16 -14.00 18.35
CA THR A 81 -4.90 -14.74 18.31
C THR A 81 -4.89 -15.70 19.51
N PRO A 82 -3.93 -16.63 19.55
CA PRO A 82 -3.80 -17.51 20.72
C PRO A 82 -3.57 -16.76 22.03
N ALA A 83 -3.12 -15.52 21.98
CA ALA A 83 -2.94 -14.73 23.20
C ALA A 83 -4.17 -13.95 23.59
N SER A 84 -5.23 -13.99 22.79
CA SER A 84 -6.43 -13.19 23.03
C SER A 84 -7.24 -13.74 24.19
N THR A 85 -7.74 -12.83 25.03
CA THR A 85 -8.65 -13.20 26.10
C THR A 85 -10.07 -12.71 25.83
N SER A 86 -10.24 -12.00 24.71
CA SER A 86 -11.55 -11.52 24.28
C SER A 86 -11.55 -11.61 22.76
N ASP A 87 -12.49 -10.94 22.11
CA ASP A 87 -12.56 -10.94 20.65
C ASP A 87 -11.46 -10.09 20.03
N ARG A 88 -10.75 -9.36 20.82
CA ARG A 88 -9.73 -8.45 20.33
C ARG A 88 -8.43 -9.19 20.11
N PRO A 89 -7.73 -8.94 18.99
CA PRO A 89 -6.44 -9.59 18.78
C PRO A 89 -5.39 -9.08 19.76
N VAL A 90 -4.50 -9.98 20.18
CA VAL A 90 -3.38 -9.61 21.04
C VAL A 90 -2.11 -10.11 20.36
N PRO A 91 -1.18 -9.21 20.06
CA PRO A 91 0.06 -9.64 19.38
C PRO A 91 0.97 -10.38 20.37
N ALA A 92 1.86 -11.19 19.83
CA ALA A 92 2.80 -11.93 20.66
C ALA A 92 3.89 -11.00 21.24
N ALA A 93 4.09 -9.88 20.60
CA ALA A 93 5.07 -8.88 21.05
C ALA A 93 4.61 -7.53 20.50
N PRO A 94 5.13 -6.41 21.04
CA PRO A 94 4.68 -5.10 20.57
C PRO A 94 4.89 -4.91 19.08
N VAL A 95 3.94 -4.25 18.45
CA VAL A 95 4.01 -3.92 17.03
C VAL A 95 3.71 -2.45 16.83
N VAL A 96 4.23 -1.90 15.76
CA VAL A 96 3.90 -0.53 15.36
C VAL A 96 2.72 -0.62 14.40
N ILE A 97 1.66 0.11 14.68
CA ILE A 97 0.50 0.11 13.78
C ILE A 97 0.83 0.98 12.59
N VAL A 98 0.92 0.39 11.41
CA VAL A 98 1.32 1.09 10.21
C VAL A 98 0.15 1.32 9.25
N GLY A 99 -0.99 0.70 9.51
CA GLY A 99 -2.15 0.89 8.64
C GLY A 99 -3.28 -0.02 9.01
N ARG A 100 -4.23 -0.14 8.09
CA ARG A 100 -5.35 -1.03 8.28
C ARG A 100 -5.83 -1.53 6.93
N ILE A 101 -6.38 -2.74 6.93
CA ILE A 101 -6.90 -3.30 5.69
C ILE A 101 -8.24 -2.66 5.36
N LEU A 102 -8.53 -2.62 4.06
CA LEU A 102 -9.74 -1.99 3.56
C LEU A 102 -10.82 -2.99 3.21
N CYS A 103 -10.54 -4.28 3.29
CA CYS A 103 -11.55 -5.30 3.04
C CYS A 103 -12.13 -5.79 4.37
N PRO A 104 -13.27 -6.47 4.35
CA PRO A 104 -13.79 -7.08 5.57
C PRO A 104 -12.79 -8.11 6.11
N PRO A 105 -12.54 -8.11 7.40
CA PRO A 105 -11.51 -9.02 7.94
C PRO A 105 -11.82 -10.49 7.70
N ASP A 106 -13.08 -10.85 7.64
CA ASP A 106 -13.44 -12.26 7.43
C ASP A 106 -12.97 -12.78 6.08
N GLU A 107 -12.71 -11.90 5.13
CA GLU A 107 -12.21 -12.33 3.83
C GLU A 107 -10.82 -12.92 3.92
N LEU A 108 -10.11 -12.65 4.99
CA LEU A 108 -8.76 -13.18 5.14
C LEU A 108 -8.75 -14.59 5.69
N ARG A 109 -9.89 -15.11 6.12
CA ARG A 109 -9.94 -16.45 6.74
C ARG A 109 -9.68 -17.56 5.75
N SER A 110 -9.81 -17.28 4.47
CA SER A 110 -9.56 -18.29 3.45
C SER A 110 -8.09 -18.40 3.06
N ILE A 111 -7.27 -17.50 3.54
CA ILE A 111 -5.85 -17.53 3.23
C ILE A 111 -5.19 -18.69 3.97
N LYS A 112 -4.38 -19.45 3.28
CA LYS A 112 -3.74 -20.60 3.87
C LYS A 112 -2.27 -20.37 4.08
N GLU A 113 -1.77 -20.97 5.15
CA GLU A 113 -0.36 -20.86 5.45
C GLU A 113 0.45 -21.43 4.29
N GLY A 114 1.48 -20.74 3.90
CA GLY A 114 2.32 -21.17 2.79
C GLY A 114 2.02 -20.48 1.49
N GLU A 115 0.87 -19.81 1.36
CA GLU A 115 0.62 -19.05 0.14
C GLU A 115 1.66 -17.95 0.01
N ILE A 116 2.04 -17.65 -1.20
CA ILE A 116 3.00 -16.58 -1.44
C ILE A 116 2.26 -15.25 -1.43
N LEU A 117 2.70 -14.37 -0.57
CA LEU A 117 2.13 -13.03 -0.44
C LEU A 117 3.13 -12.03 -0.98
N ARG A 118 2.65 -11.16 -1.85
CA ARG A 118 3.46 -10.06 -2.37
C ARG A 118 2.85 -8.76 -1.90
N ILE A 119 3.66 -7.90 -1.33
CA ILE A 119 3.21 -6.59 -0.85
C ILE A 119 3.84 -5.53 -1.75
N THR A 120 2.99 -4.71 -2.37
CA THR A 120 3.45 -3.69 -3.30
C THR A 120 2.73 -2.38 -3.01
N LEU A 121 3.33 -1.30 -3.43
CA LEU A 121 2.64 -0.02 -3.38
C LEU A 121 1.56 -0.03 -4.46
N ASN A 122 0.34 0.32 -4.08
CA ASN A 122 -0.76 0.32 -5.04
C ASN A 122 -0.78 1.64 -5.77
N GLU A 123 -0.37 1.60 -7.01
CA GLU A 123 -0.29 2.82 -7.79
C GLU A 123 -1.37 2.95 -8.82
N ASP A 124 -2.36 2.10 -8.76
CA ASP A 124 -3.46 2.18 -9.64
C ASP A 124 -4.46 3.19 -9.25
N LYS A 125 -4.09 4.22 -8.59
CA LYS A 125 -5.01 5.17 -8.16
C LYS A 125 -5.45 5.97 -9.27
N PRO A 126 -6.65 6.10 -9.40
CA PRO A 126 -7.17 6.83 -10.44
C PRO A 126 -6.75 8.22 -10.43
N HIS A 127 -6.47 8.61 -9.62
CA HIS A 127 -6.17 9.83 -9.51
C HIS A 127 -5.08 10.23 -10.19
N ILE A 128 -4.66 9.80 -10.44
CA ILE A 128 -3.72 10.21 -10.84
C ILE A 128 -3.54 10.64 -11.91
N LYS A 129 -3.78 10.64 -12.25
CA LYS A 129 -3.51 10.98 -13.12
C LYS A 129 -3.55 11.82 -13.47
N PRO A 130 -3.57 12.13 -13.43
CA PRO A 130 -3.70 12.83 -14.07
C PRO A 130 -3.02 13.28 -14.78
N LEU A 131 -2.65 13.45 -14.59
CA LEU A 131 -2.01 13.90 -15.32
C LEU A 131 -1.72 13.20 -16.23
N PRO A 132 -2.24 13.09 -16.79
CA PRO A 132 -1.99 12.34 -17.79
C PRO A 132 -0.73 12.54 -18.30
N SER A 133 -0.38 13.52 -18.19
CA SER A 133 0.75 13.74 -18.68
C SER A 133 1.82 13.04 -18.16
N GLY A 134 1.91 12.86 -16.98
CA GLY A 134 3.04 12.27 -16.40
C GLY A 134 3.20 10.90 -16.81
N ASP A 135 2.14 10.21 -16.85
CA ASP A 135 2.22 8.88 -17.07
C ASP A 135 2.18 8.54 -18.45
N ARG A 136 1.53 9.27 -19.20
CA ARG A 136 1.36 8.96 -20.55
C ARG A 136 2.10 9.96 -21.36
N LYS A 137 2.89 9.55 -22.27
CA LYS A 137 3.53 10.45 -23.11
C LYS A 137 2.57 10.96 -24.12
N LEU A 138 2.61 12.22 -24.42
CA LEU A 138 1.79 12.77 -25.46
C LEU A 138 2.24 12.22 -26.79
N THR A 139 1.30 11.93 -27.66
CA THR A 139 1.64 11.53 -28.99
C THR A 139 2.12 12.74 -29.75
N GLN A 140 2.82 12.52 -30.83
CA GLN A 140 3.29 13.61 -31.64
C GLN A 140 2.11 14.46 -32.13
N ALA A 141 1.03 13.83 -32.46
CA ALA A 141 -0.15 14.56 -32.89
C ALA A 141 -0.69 15.47 -31.82
N GLU A 142 -0.67 15.00 -30.58
CA GLU A 142 -1.16 15.82 -29.47
C GLU A 142 -0.25 16.99 -29.22
N ILE A 143 1.03 16.78 -29.33
CA ILE A 143 1.98 17.83 -29.15
C ILE A 143 1.81 18.89 -30.25
N ASP A 144 1.65 18.45 -31.47
CA ASP A 144 1.46 19.36 -32.59
C ASP A 144 0.19 20.19 -32.42
N GLU A 145 -0.83 19.56 -31.91
CA GLU A 145 -2.09 20.25 -31.67
C GLU A 145 -1.91 21.34 -30.62
N LEU A 146 -1.22 21.05 -29.55
CA LEU A 146 -0.97 22.04 -28.54
C LEU A 146 -0.14 23.19 -29.06
N VAL A 147 0.88 22.88 -29.82
CA VAL A 147 1.73 23.89 -30.38
C VAL A 147 0.95 24.78 -31.32
N LYS A 148 0.10 24.19 -32.13
CA LYS A 148 -0.74 24.97 -33.02
C LYS A 148 -1.64 25.90 -32.26
N LYS A 149 -2.24 25.47 -31.20
CA LYS A 149 -3.07 26.30 -30.40
C LYS A 149 -2.32 27.48 -29.81
N LEU A 150 -1.16 27.22 -29.32
CA LEU A 150 -0.36 28.26 -28.73
C LEU A 150 0.08 29.27 -29.77
N LEU A 151 0.48 28.80 -30.92
CA LEU A 151 0.91 29.70 -31.98
C LEU A 151 -0.25 30.50 -32.53
N ALA A 152 -1.38 29.88 -32.68
CA ALA A 152 -2.56 30.57 -33.16
C ALA A 152 -2.97 31.68 -32.23
N ALA A 153 -2.89 31.41 -30.93
CA ALA A 153 -3.23 32.42 -29.97
C ALA A 153 -2.30 33.59 -30.02
N LYS A 154 -1.02 33.33 -30.27
CA LYS A 154 -0.08 34.38 -30.36
C LYS A 154 -0.22 35.14 -31.63
N SER A 155 -0.41 34.46 -32.72
CA SER A 155 -0.42 35.13 -33.94
C SER A 155 -1.69 35.85 -34.21
N ALA A 156 -2.69 35.41 -33.67
CA ALA A 156 -3.90 36.09 -33.81
C ALA A 156 -3.71 37.32 -33.23
N GLY A 157 -2.94 37.22 -32.56
CA GLY A 157 -2.55 38.11 -32.03
C GLY A 157 -1.51 38.31 -32.77
N GLN A 158 -1.02 38.00 -33.62
CA GLN A 158 -0.25 37.86 -34.14
C GLN A 158 0.02 37.35 -34.82
N GLY A 159 -0.21 36.96 -35.09
CA GLY A 159 -0.17 36.41 -35.76
C GLY A 159 0.18 35.92 -36.20
N PRO A 160 0.24 35.91 -36.61
CA PRO A 160 0.56 35.18 -37.02
C PRO A 160 1.28 34.86 -37.03
N LYS A 161 1.35 34.73 -36.91
CA LYS A 161 1.78 34.43 -36.88
C LYS A 161 2.36 34.49 -36.98
N PRO A 162 2.64 34.69 -36.96
CA PRO A 162 3.06 34.70 -37.20
C PRO A 162 3.35 34.80 -37.61
N ALA A 163 3.21 35.25 -37.66
CA ALA A 163 3.24 35.25 -38.15
C ALA A 163 3.22 35.20 -38.27
#